data_1aaf5583f58022c2af5b9fb1070ad64c
#
_entry.id   1aaf5583f58022c2af5b9fb1070ad64c
#
_cell.length_a   1.000
_cell.length_b   1.000
_cell.length_c   1.000
_cell.angle_alpha   90.00
_cell.angle_beta   90.00
_cell.angle_gamma   90.00
#
_symmetry.space_group_name_H-M   'P 1'
#
loop_
_entity.id
_entity.type
_entity.pdbx_description
1 polymer ?
#
loop_
_entity_poly.entity_id
_entity_poly.type
_entity_poly.pdbx_seq_one_letter_code
_entity_poly.pdbx_strand_id
1 'polypeptide(L)'
;MKSCRFDFVILESFTAIDFETADWNPASICQVGLVRFEKGEEVHQINRLVRPPKNRYYHKNIAVHGITPEETKHAPTFDKVWPDMREFVQDQVLVAHNSSFDVNCLRSTLDFYNEAQPQFEERCTRRIYRRGLAYLSKKYKIPLQHHDALSDAQACAQLYLKHLIRQSLPKTGSLFPDYH
;
A
#
# COMPACT_ATOMS: atom_id res chain seq x y z
N MET A 1 6.60 43.21 16.31
CA MET A 1 5.65 42.20 15.86
C MET A 1 6.43 41.20 15.01
N LYS A 2 6.74 40.01 15.56
CA LYS A 2 7.39 38.94 14.78
C LYS A 2 6.28 38.16 14.05
N SER A 3 6.25 38.31 12.72
CA SER A 3 5.40 37.54 11.84
C SER A 3 5.80 36.07 11.96
N CYS A 4 4.95 35.23 12.59
CA CYS A 4 5.05 33.79 12.48
C CYS A 4 4.71 33.43 11.04
N ARG A 5 5.71 33.23 10.19
CA ARG A 5 5.55 32.47 8.95
C ARG A 5 5.30 31.03 9.37
N PHE A 6 4.06 30.58 9.26
CA PHE A 6 3.75 29.16 9.15
C PHE A 6 4.25 28.76 7.77
N ASP A 7 5.47 28.21 7.71
CA ASP A 7 5.91 27.50 6.51
C ASP A 7 4.97 26.31 6.36
N PHE A 8 4.08 26.37 5.37
CA PHE A 8 3.24 25.25 4.98
C PHE A 8 4.19 24.13 4.54
N VAL A 9 4.29 23.09 5.35
CA VAL A 9 5.01 21.88 4.97
C VAL A 9 4.24 21.25 3.82
N ILE A 10 4.78 21.34 2.62
CA ILE A 10 4.23 20.61 1.46
C ILE A 10 4.63 19.16 1.64
N LEU A 11 3.68 18.34 2.07
CA LEU A 11 3.88 16.90 2.16
C LEU A 11 3.87 16.29 0.75
N GLU A 12 4.80 15.37 0.51
CA GLU A 12 4.89 14.57 -0.70
C GLU A 12 3.57 13.84 -0.96
N SER A 13 3.10 13.88 -2.22
CA SER A 13 1.99 13.04 -2.66
C SER A 13 2.47 11.62 -2.91
N PHE A 14 1.69 10.61 -2.51
CA PHE A 14 2.07 9.21 -2.67
C PHE A 14 0.85 8.31 -2.83
N THR A 15 1.09 7.10 -3.33
CA THR A 15 0.09 6.04 -3.41
C THR A 15 0.55 4.86 -2.56
N ALA A 16 -0.26 4.43 -1.61
CA ALA A 16 -0.03 3.19 -0.87
C ALA A 16 -0.79 2.04 -1.52
N ILE A 17 -0.14 0.88 -1.62
CA ILE A 17 -0.74 -0.35 -2.16
C ILE A 17 -0.52 -1.52 -1.22
N ASP A 18 -1.41 -2.50 -1.32
CA ASP A 18 -1.30 -3.84 -0.78
C ASP A 18 -2.05 -4.82 -1.66
N PHE A 19 -1.56 -6.05 -1.79
CA PHE A 19 -2.16 -7.10 -2.59
C PHE A 19 -2.32 -8.39 -1.80
N GLU A 20 -3.50 -9.02 -1.95
CA GLU A 20 -3.66 -10.42 -1.58
C GLU A 20 -3.45 -11.31 -2.80
N THR A 21 -2.81 -12.47 -2.60
CA THR A 21 -2.51 -13.43 -3.67
C THR A 21 -3.21 -14.76 -3.44
N ALA A 22 -3.76 -15.34 -4.52
CA ALA A 22 -4.49 -16.60 -4.47
C ALA A 22 -3.59 -17.82 -4.20
N ASP A 23 -2.35 -17.78 -4.66
CA ASP A 23 -1.33 -18.81 -4.41
C ASP A 23 0.09 -18.20 -4.34
N TRP A 24 1.14 -19.01 -4.31
CA TRP A 24 2.55 -18.53 -4.27
C TRP A 24 3.08 -17.96 -5.58
N ASN A 25 2.30 -18.03 -6.68
CA ASN A 25 2.65 -17.32 -7.91
C ASN A 25 2.40 -15.82 -7.70
N PRO A 26 3.40 -14.95 -7.80
CA PRO A 26 3.22 -13.52 -7.62
C PRO A 26 2.22 -12.90 -8.61
N ALA A 27 1.97 -13.53 -9.77
CA ALA A 27 0.96 -13.10 -10.74
C ALA A 27 -0.47 -13.53 -10.35
N SER A 28 -0.71 -14.02 -9.12
CA SER A 28 -2.03 -14.51 -8.67
C SER A 28 -2.79 -13.50 -7.81
N ILE A 29 -2.63 -12.20 -8.05
CA ILE A 29 -3.36 -11.16 -7.30
C ILE A 29 -4.86 -11.48 -7.31
N CYS A 30 -5.47 -11.53 -6.11
CA CYS A 30 -6.90 -11.78 -5.93
C CYS A 30 -7.66 -10.64 -5.21
N GLN A 31 -6.94 -9.71 -4.59
CA GLN A 31 -7.49 -8.45 -4.10
C GLN A 31 -6.46 -7.33 -4.28
N VAL A 32 -6.95 -6.14 -4.57
CA VAL A 32 -6.18 -4.91 -4.67
C VAL A 32 -6.70 -3.91 -3.64
N GLY A 33 -5.80 -3.42 -2.82
CA GLY A 33 -5.94 -2.24 -2.00
C GLY A 33 -5.03 -1.12 -2.49
N LEU A 34 -5.59 0.04 -2.80
CA LEU A 34 -4.83 1.22 -3.20
C LEU A 34 -5.42 2.45 -2.53
N VAL A 35 -4.55 3.32 -2.01
CA VAL A 35 -4.94 4.59 -1.38
C VAL A 35 -4.03 5.70 -1.86
N ARG A 36 -4.62 6.76 -2.41
CA ARG A 36 -3.89 7.96 -2.85
C ARG A 36 -3.94 9.05 -1.80
N PHE A 37 -2.77 9.60 -1.45
CA PHE A 37 -2.62 10.75 -0.57
C PHE A 37 -2.04 11.94 -1.34
N GLU A 38 -2.66 13.11 -1.15
CA GLU A 38 -2.17 14.39 -1.66
C GLU A 38 -2.24 15.43 -0.55
N LYS A 39 -1.14 16.17 -0.36
CA LYS A 39 -1.04 17.20 0.69
C LYS A 39 -1.38 16.71 2.10
N GLY A 40 -1.17 15.42 2.35
CA GLY A 40 -1.45 14.79 3.64
C GLY A 40 -2.89 14.29 3.82
N GLU A 41 -3.75 14.38 2.83
CA GLU A 41 -5.14 13.91 2.85
C GLU A 41 -5.35 12.75 1.89
N GLU A 42 -6.20 11.79 2.27
CA GLU A 42 -6.64 10.71 1.41
C GLU A 42 -7.64 11.28 0.38
N VAL A 43 -7.29 11.18 -0.91
CA VAL A 43 -8.10 11.74 -2.00
C VAL A 43 -8.75 10.69 -2.89
N HIS A 44 -8.23 9.46 -2.87
CA HIS A 44 -8.77 8.36 -3.67
C HIS A 44 -8.43 7.00 -3.05
N GLN A 45 -9.32 6.02 -3.24
CA GLN A 45 -9.08 4.64 -2.85
C GLN A 45 -9.67 3.65 -3.85
N ILE A 46 -9.02 2.49 -3.98
CA ILE A 46 -9.52 1.35 -4.74
C ILE A 46 -9.53 0.13 -3.81
N ASN A 47 -10.67 -0.56 -3.74
CA ASN A 47 -10.81 -1.89 -3.17
C ASN A 47 -11.47 -2.78 -4.20
N ARG A 48 -10.74 -3.75 -4.75
CA ARG A 48 -11.26 -4.63 -5.82
C ARG A 48 -10.85 -6.07 -5.60
N LEU A 49 -11.83 -6.96 -5.63
CA LEU A 49 -11.56 -8.37 -5.87
C LEU A 49 -11.14 -8.55 -7.32
N VAL A 50 -10.17 -9.42 -7.53
CA VAL A 50 -9.60 -9.74 -8.83
C VAL A 50 -9.70 -11.24 -9.05
N ARG A 51 -10.12 -11.67 -10.24
CA ARG A 51 -10.04 -13.07 -10.61
C ARG A 51 -8.62 -13.44 -11.03
N PRO A 52 -7.91 -14.22 -10.22
CA PRO A 52 -6.54 -14.62 -10.56
C PRO A 52 -6.53 -15.58 -11.76
N PRO A 53 -5.36 -15.82 -12.38
CA PRO A 53 -5.22 -16.76 -13.49
C PRO A 53 -5.83 -18.14 -13.16
N LYS A 54 -6.72 -18.63 -14.05
CA LYS A 54 -7.48 -19.89 -13.88
C LYS A 54 -8.34 -19.96 -12.61
N ASN A 55 -8.52 -18.87 -11.90
CA ASN A 55 -9.22 -18.79 -10.61
C ASN A 55 -8.72 -19.85 -9.61
N ARG A 56 -7.42 -20.12 -9.60
CA ARG A 56 -6.79 -21.14 -8.79
C ARG A 56 -6.29 -20.57 -7.48
N TYR A 57 -6.63 -21.27 -6.37
CA TYR A 57 -6.24 -20.88 -5.02
C TYR A 57 -5.49 -21.99 -4.30
N TYR A 58 -4.60 -21.58 -3.43
CA TYR A 58 -3.96 -22.46 -2.46
C TYR A 58 -4.60 -22.26 -1.08
N HIS A 59 -4.95 -23.37 -0.43
CA HIS A 59 -5.72 -23.33 0.83
C HIS A 59 -5.05 -22.51 1.96
N LYS A 60 -3.71 -22.43 1.97
CA LYS A 60 -3.00 -21.61 2.97
C LYS A 60 -3.21 -20.12 2.74
N ASN A 61 -3.30 -19.66 1.49
CA ASN A 61 -3.59 -18.27 1.18
C ASN A 61 -5.03 -17.93 1.59
N ILE A 62 -5.99 -18.80 1.27
CA ILE A 62 -7.38 -18.65 1.75
C ILE A 62 -7.43 -18.55 3.28
N ALA A 63 -6.67 -19.39 3.99
CA ALA A 63 -6.63 -19.35 5.45
C ALA A 63 -6.06 -18.04 6.02
N VAL A 64 -5.30 -17.27 5.23
CA VAL A 64 -4.72 -15.97 5.63
C VAL A 64 -5.72 -14.83 5.39
N HIS A 65 -6.22 -14.67 4.17
CA HIS A 65 -7.05 -13.51 3.79
C HIS A 65 -8.56 -13.84 3.66
N GLY A 66 -8.94 -15.12 3.70
CA GLY A 66 -10.35 -15.54 3.64
C GLY A 66 -10.98 -15.54 2.25
N ILE A 67 -10.34 -14.94 1.23
CA ILE A 67 -10.90 -14.84 -0.12
C ILE A 67 -10.89 -16.19 -0.81
N THR A 68 -12.02 -16.58 -1.38
CA THR A 68 -12.25 -17.88 -2.00
C THR A 68 -12.38 -17.79 -3.53
N PRO A 69 -12.18 -18.92 -4.26
CA PRO A 69 -12.43 -18.95 -5.70
C PRO A 69 -13.87 -18.56 -6.07
N GLU A 70 -14.82 -18.85 -5.18
CA GLU A 70 -16.24 -18.55 -5.41
C GLU A 70 -16.50 -17.03 -5.40
N GLU A 71 -15.85 -16.28 -4.52
CA GLU A 71 -15.99 -14.84 -4.44
C GLU A 71 -15.39 -14.13 -5.64
N THR A 72 -14.31 -14.68 -6.23
CA THR A 72 -13.62 -14.04 -7.35
C THR A 72 -14.00 -14.59 -8.73
N LYS A 73 -14.86 -15.62 -8.82
CA LYS A 73 -15.20 -16.24 -10.13
C LYS A 73 -15.78 -15.27 -11.15
N HIS A 74 -16.51 -14.25 -10.69
CA HIS A 74 -17.12 -13.22 -11.52
C HIS A 74 -16.41 -11.85 -11.43
N ALA A 75 -15.35 -11.75 -10.64
CA ALA A 75 -14.52 -10.56 -10.54
C ALA A 75 -13.77 -10.31 -11.87
N PRO A 76 -13.44 -9.05 -12.19
CA PRO A 76 -12.58 -8.73 -13.32
C PRO A 76 -11.20 -9.37 -13.17
N THR A 77 -10.54 -9.67 -14.27
CA THR A 77 -9.11 -10.01 -14.29
C THR A 77 -8.27 -8.75 -14.07
N PHE A 78 -6.99 -8.90 -13.69
CA PHE A 78 -6.15 -7.76 -13.35
C PHE A 78 -5.97 -6.76 -14.50
N ASP A 79 -5.87 -7.22 -15.74
CA ASP A 79 -5.81 -6.36 -16.94
C ASP A 79 -7.03 -5.44 -17.11
N LYS A 80 -8.17 -5.77 -16.49
CA LYS A 80 -9.37 -4.93 -16.46
C LYS A 80 -9.40 -3.97 -15.26
N VAL A 81 -8.63 -4.27 -14.21
CA VAL A 81 -8.50 -3.41 -13.03
C VAL A 81 -7.33 -2.43 -13.18
N TRP A 82 -6.28 -2.85 -13.86
CA TRP A 82 -5.06 -2.07 -14.04
C TRP A 82 -5.27 -0.66 -14.63
N PRO A 83 -6.13 -0.42 -15.64
CA PRO A 83 -6.39 0.93 -16.15
C PRO A 83 -6.83 1.92 -15.07
N ASP A 84 -7.65 1.48 -14.09
CA ASP A 84 -8.12 2.32 -12.98
C ASP A 84 -7.01 2.63 -11.97
N MET A 85 -5.98 1.79 -11.89
CA MET A 85 -4.84 1.95 -10.97
C MET A 85 -3.69 2.74 -11.57
N ARG A 86 -3.51 2.64 -12.90
CA ARG A 86 -2.30 3.06 -13.59
C ARG A 86 -1.92 4.52 -13.32
N GLU A 87 -2.88 5.42 -13.32
CA GLU A 87 -2.63 6.86 -13.08
C GLU A 87 -2.09 7.15 -11.67
N PHE A 88 -2.43 6.30 -10.70
CA PHE A 88 -1.96 6.41 -9.31
C PHE A 88 -0.64 5.70 -9.05
N VAL A 89 -0.11 4.97 -10.04
CA VAL A 89 1.14 4.21 -9.94
C VAL A 89 2.21 4.78 -10.86
N GLN A 90 1.87 5.08 -12.12
CA GLN A 90 2.84 5.56 -13.11
C GLN A 90 3.41 6.93 -12.68
N ASP A 91 4.74 7.00 -12.59
CA ASP A 91 5.52 8.20 -12.21
C ASP A 91 5.17 8.76 -10.83
N GLN A 92 4.71 7.90 -9.91
CA GLN A 92 4.33 8.27 -8.55
C GLN A 92 5.31 7.69 -7.52
N VAL A 93 5.23 8.20 -6.28
CA VAL A 93 5.81 7.54 -5.11
C VAL A 93 4.88 6.41 -4.69
N LEU A 94 5.33 5.17 -4.83
CA LEU A 94 4.59 3.96 -4.48
C LEU A 94 5.08 3.40 -3.14
N VAL A 95 4.16 3.28 -2.20
CA VAL A 95 4.45 2.87 -0.81
C VAL A 95 3.78 1.53 -0.53
N ALA A 96 4.50 0.60 0.10
CA ALA A 96 3.89 -0.63 0.61
C ALA A 96 4.55 -1.05 1.94
N HIS A 97 3.89 -1.96 2.67
CA HIS A 97 4.46 -2.55 3.87
C HIS A 97 5.11 -3.89 3.55
N ASN A 98 6.42 -3.94 3.32
CA ASN A 98 7.19 -5.01 2.69
C ASN A 98 7.14 -4.93 1.16
N SER A 99 7.36 -3.74 0.63
CA SER A 99 7.21 -3.34 -0.77
C SER A 99 7.82 -4.30 -1.81
N SER A 100 8.87 -5.04 -1.47
CA SER A 100 9.43 -6.05 -2.37
C SER A 100 8.43 -7.15 -2.75
N PHE A 101 7.47 -7.47 -1.88
CA PHE A 101 6.40 -8.40 -2.18
C PHE A 101 5.40 -7.78 -3.16
N ASP A 102 4.84 -6.63 -2.83
CA ASP A 102 3.80 -5.97 -3.62
C ASP A 102 4.31 -5.55 -5.00
N VAL A 103 5.52 -5.00 -5.05
CA VAL A 103 6.18 -4.63 -6.32
C VAL A 103 6.41 -5.87 -7.20
N ASN A 104 6.83 -6.99 -6.61
CA ASN A 104 6.98 -8.24 -7.37
C ASN A 104 5.64 -8.77 -7.86
N CYS A 105 4.58 -8.73 -7.05
CA CYS A 105 3.23 -9.11 -7.46
C CYS A 105 2.72 -8.23 -8.61
N LEU A 106 2.86 -6.91 -8.50
CA LEU A 106 2.46 -5.98 -9.55
C LEU A 106 3.19 -6.27 -10.87
N ARG A 107 4.53 -6.34 -10.84
CA ARG A 107 5.35 -6.56 -12.02
C ARG A 107 5.06 -7.91 -12.68
N SER A 108 5.02 -8.98 -11.88
CA SER A 108 4.75 -10.33 -12.40
C SER A 108 3.34 -10.44 -13.00
N THR A 109 2.36 -9.74 -12.42
CA THR A 109 0.99 -9.75 -12.94
C THR A 109 0.88 -8.95 -14.23
N LEU A 110 1.53 -7.79 -14.32
CA LEU A 110 1.59 -7.02 -15.56
C LEU A 110 2.28 -7.80 -16.69
N ASP A 111 3.40 -8.46 -16.40
CA ASP A 111 4.09 -9.33 -17.36
C ASP A 111 3.19 -10.49 -17.84
N PHE A 112 2.43 -11.10 -16.91
CA PHE A 112 1.49 -12.17 -17.25
C PHE A 112 0.39 -11.72 -18.24
N TYR A 113 -0.07 -10.47 -18.11
CA TYR A 113 -1.09 -9.90 -19.00
C TYR A 113 -0.50 -9.12 -20.19
N ASN A 114 0.81 -9.13 -20.40
CA ASN A 114 1.54 -8.37 -21.41
C ASN A 114 1.28 -6.86 -21.35
N GLU A 115 1.09 -6.32 -20.15
CA GLU A 115 0.95 -4.90 -19.87
C GLU A 115 2.31 -4.22 -19.72
N ALA A 116 2.37 -2.94 -20.10
CA ALA A 116 3.59 -2.15 -19.95
C ALA A 116 3.94 -1.93 -18.48
N GLN A 117 5.21 -2.12 -18.12
CA GLN A 117 5.73 -1.91 -16.78
C GLN A 117 5.75 -0.42 -16.41
N PRO A 118 5.11 -0.01 -15.30
CA PRO A 118 5.16 1.38 -14.85
C PRO A 118 6.51 1.74 -14.27
N GLN A 119 6.87 3.03 -14.36
CA GLN A 119 7.94 3.61 -13.59
C GLN A 119 7.34 4.21 -12.31
N PHE A 120 8.02 4.09 -11.18
CA PHE A 120 7.62 4.67 -9.90
C PHE A 120 8.80 4.71 -8.93
N GLU A 121 8.69 5.55 -7.93
CA GLU A 121 9.65 5.61 -6.83
C GLU A 121 9.17 4.77 -5.64
N GLU A 122 9.90 3.70 -5.29
CA GLU A 122 9.49 2.76 -4.25
C GLU A 122 9.81 3.27 -2.83
N ARG A 123 8.86 3.14 -1.91
CA ARG A 123 9.03 3.33 -0.47
C ARG A 123 8.51 2.12 0.31
N CYS A 124 9.16 1.81 1.43
CA CYS A 124 8.80 0.65 2.24
C CYS A 124 8.68 1.03 3.73
N THR A 125 7.45 1.02 4.25
CA THR A 125 7.22 1.33 5.66
C THR A 125 7.82 0.30 6.60
N ARG A 126 7.94 -0.98 6.20
CA ARG A 126 8.65 -2.01 6.98
C ARG A 126 10.16 -1.71 7.11
N ARG A 127 10.81 -1.19 6.05
CA ARG A 127 12.22 -0.75 6.13
C ARG A 127 12.38 0.48 7.02
N ILE A 128 11.43 1.42 6.96
CA ILE A 128 11.43 2.64 7.79
C ILE A 128 11.29 2.30 9.27
N TYR A 129 10.29 1.48 9.63
CA TYR A 129 9.94 1.23 11.03
C TYR A 129 10.54 -0.05 11.62
N ARG A 130 11.06 -0.96 10.78
CA ARG A 130 11.66 -2.25 11.15
C ARG A 130 10.76 -3.14 12.00
N ARG A 131 9.44 -3.09 11.80
CA ARG A 131 8.40 -3.84 12.51
C ARG A 131 7.28 -4.23 11.55
N GLY A 132 6.51 -5.26 11.91
CA GLY A 132 5.34 -5.70 11.15
C GLY A 132 4.16 -4.74 11.27
N LEU A 133 3.26 -4.75 10.26
CA LEU A 133 2.13 -3.84 10.13
C LEU A 133 1.19 -3.91 11.34
N ALA A 134 0.79 -5.12 11.75
CA ALA A 134 -0.10 -5.32 12.90
C ALA A 134 0.46 -4.73 14.21
N TYR A 135 1.77 -4.90 14.46
CA TYR A 135 2.41 -4.29 15.62
C TYR A 135 2.38 -2.76 15.56
N LEU A 136 2.71 -2.19 14.38
CA LEU A 136 2.74 -0.73 14.20
C LEU A 136 1.35 -0.14 14.29
N SER A 137 0.35 -0.78 13.69
CA SER A 137 -1.04 -0.35 13.75
C SER A 137 -1.55 -0.30 15.20
N LYS A 138 -1.27 -1.34 15.99
CA LYS A 138 -1.57 -1.34 17.42
C LYS A 138 -0.83 -0.22 18.17
N LYS A 139 0.48 -0.06 17.93
CA LYS A 139 1.31 0.98 18.58
C LYS A 139 0.81 2.39 18.29
N TYR A 140 0.43 2.67 17.04
CA TYR A 140 0.02 4.01 16.61
C TYR A 140 -1.51 4.22 16.59
N LYS A 141 -2.27 3.23 17.07
CA LYS A 141 -3.76 3.24 17.12
C LYS A 141 -4.37 3.46 15.73
N ILE A 142 -3.80 2.85 14.71
CA ILE A 142 -4.30 2.84 13.35
C ILE A 142 -5.27 1.66 13.22
N PRO A 143 -6.52 1.86 12.76
CA PRO A 143 -7.44 0.77 12.46
C PRO A 143 -6.80 -0.23 11.47
N LEU A 144 -6.99 -1.53 11.71
CA LEU A 144 -6.44 -2.57 10.86
C LEU A 144 -7.34 -3.80 10.89
N GLN A 145 -7.85 -4.18 9.72
CA GLN A 145 -8.35 -5.51 9.44
C GLN A 145 -7.26 -6.22 8.62
N HIS A 146 -6.32 -6.85 9.33
CA HIS A 146 -5.14 -7.43 8.70
C HIS A 146 -5.52 -8.52 7.70
N HIS A 147 -4.87 -8.52 6.53
CA HIS A 147 -5.17 -9.36 5.37
C HIS A 147 -6.49 -8.98 4.63
N ASP A 148 -6.91 -7.73 4.76
CA ASP A 148 -7.76 -7.04 3.80
C ASP A 148 -6.90 -5.99 3.08
N ALA A 149 -6.72 -6.12 1.78
CA ALA A 149 -5.75 -5.33 1.05
C ALA A 149 -5.98 -3.81 1.18
N LEU A 150 -7.25 -3.34 1.20
CA LEU A 150 -7.50 -1.91 1.41
C LEU A 150 -7.14 -1.47 2.83
N SER A 151 -7.51 -2.24 3.84
CA SER A 151 -7.18 -1.93 5.23
C SER A 151 -5.66 -1.91 5.46
N ASP A 152 -4.92 -2.85 4.88
CA ASP A 152 -3.47 -2.91 4.98
C ASP A 152 -2.80 -1.74 4.23
N ALA A 153 -3.29 -1.37 3.03
CA ALA A 153 -2.85 -0.18 2.30
C ALA A 153 -3.12 1.12 3.08
N GLN A 154 -4.30 1.27 3.70
CA GLN A 154 -4.63 2.43 4.53
C GLN A 154 -3.71 2.53 5.76
N ALA A 155 -3.48 1.42 6.44
CA ALA A 155 -2.56 1.39 7.58
C ALA A 155 -1.12 1.73 7.16
N CYS A 156 -0.67 1.21 6.02
CA CYS A 156 0.61 1.54 5.43
C CYS A 156 0.71 3.04 5.10
N ALA A 157 -0.31 3.62 4.47
CA ALA A 157 -0.39 5.05 4.14
C ALA A 157 -0.29 5.93 5.38
N GLN A 158 -1.05 5.62 6.44
CA GLN A 158 -1.00 6.35 7.70
C GLN A 158 0.38 6.30 8.37
N LEU A 159 1.08 5.17 8.28
CA LEU A 159 2.45 5.06 8.77
C LEU A 159 3.41 5.93 7.94
N TYR A 160 3.27 5.92 6.62
CA TYR A 160 4.11 6.73 5.76
C TYR A 160 3.87 8.23 5.95
N LEU A 161 2.62 8.65 6.08
CA LEU A 161 2.26 10.03 6.42
C LEU A 161 2.90 10.49 7.74
N LYS A 162 2.83 9.65 8.79
CA LYS A 162 3.51 9.93 10.07
C LYS A 162 5.02 10.09 9.91
N HIS A 163 5.63 9.30 9.04
CA HIS A 163 7.06 9.43 8.71
C HIS A 163 7.37 10.77 8.04
N LEU A 164 6.60 11.16 7.03
CA LEU A 164 6.76 12.45 6.33
C LEU A 164 6.61 13.63 7.28
N ILE A 165 5.57 13.63 8.12
CA ILE A 165 5.35 14.67 9.13
C ILE A 165 6.55 14.76 10.09
N ARG A 166 7.05 13.61 10.57
CA ARG A 166 8.22 13.60 11.46
C ARG A 166 9.48 14.16 10.79
N GLN A 167 9.66 13.92 9.50
CA GLN A 167 10.81 14.45 8.76
C GLN A 167 10.72 15.96 8.51
N SER A 168 9.52 16.48 8.37
CA SER A 168 9.26 17.90 8.10
C SER A 168 9.37 18.79 9.33
N LEU A 169 9.29 18.20 10.54
CA LEU A 169 9.47 18.96 11.78
C LEU A 169 10.93 19.39 11.94
N PRO A 170 11.19 20.66 12.34
CA PRO A 170 12.55 21.09 12.62
C PRO A 170 13.16 20.18 13.68
N LYS A 171 14.38 19.72 13.46
CA LYS A 171 15.16 18.98 14.47
C LYS A 171 15.50 19.94 15.59
N THR A 172 14.54 20.25 16.45
CA THR A 172 14.80 20.96 17.70
C THR A 172 15.66 20.04 18.56
N GLY A 173 16.85 20.52 18.93
CA GLY A 173 17.77 19.76 19.76
C GLY A 173 17.06 19.21 20.99
N SER A 174 17.16 17.90 21.16
CA SER A 174 17.00 17.14 22.40
C SER A 174 16.08 17.72 23.48
N LEU A 175 14.77 17.73 23.27
CA LEU A 175 13.80 17.97 24.34
C LEU A 175 12.84 16.78 24.58
N PHE A 176 13.01 15.67 23.85
CA PHE A 176 12.29 14.44 24.15
C PHE A 176 13.26 13.26 24.13
N PRO A 177 13.34 12.47 25.21
CA PRO A 177 14.18 11.28 25.26
C PRO A 177 13.67 10.27 24.22
N ASP A 178 14.63 9.68 23.48
CA ASP A 178 14.39 8.55 22.59
C ASP A 178 13.76 7.41 23.40
N TYR A 179 12.49 7.14 23.16
CA TYR A 179 11.87 5.90 23.63
C TYR A 179 12.31 4.76 22.69
N HIS A 180 13.30 4.02 23.14
CA HIS A 180 13.73 2.74 22.57
C HIS A 180 12.66 1.65 22.74
#